data_cea13d1245fe37d776ba1e896b90c71c
#
_entry.id   cea13d1245fe37d776ba1e896b90c71c
#
_cell.length_a   1.000
_cell.length_b   1.000
_cell.length_c   1.000
_cell.angle_alpha   90.00
_cell.angle_beta   90.00
_cell.angle_gamma   90.00
#
_symmetry.space_group_name_H-M   'P 1'
#
loop_
_entity.id
_entity.type
_entity.pdbx_description
1 polymer ?
#
loop_
_entity_poly.entity_id
_entity_poly.type
_entity_poly.pdbx_seq_one_letter_code
_entity_poly.pdbx_strand_id
1 'polypeptide(L)'
;MATRVLMIKADGSVLVHSDGGSYKPLNWMSPPCTVREGTTDDGQVEWTVTAKAAKGATPDTLRILVEEILHDSEHDLGIDPGLQKDGVEKHLQELLAEHPSTLATGLSLVRREFPTAIGPVDLMCRDESGLSVAVEIKRRGEIDGVEQLTRYLELLNRDPLLTGKGAVRGIFAAQEIKPQARVLAEDRGITCAVVDYDALRGLDNVEDRLF
;
A
#
# COMPACT_ATOMS: atom_id res chain seq x y z
N MET A 1 34.30 15.87 -0.88
CA MET A 1 33.95 14.73 -0.03
C MET A 1 32.73 15.06 0.79
N ALA A 2 31.88 14.06 1.15
CA ALA A 2 30.68 14.30 1.94
C ALA A 2 30.29 13.04 2.73
N THR A 3 29.84 13.21 3.97
CA THR A 3 29.32 12.12 4.79
C THR A 3 28.07 11.50 4.15
N ARG A 4 28.00 10.19 4.12
CA ARG A 4 26.91 9.41 3.57
C ARG A 4 26.52 8.28 4.51
N VAL A 5 25.27 7.86 4.46
CA VAL A 5 24.83 6.58 5.04
C VAL A 5 24.81 5.55 3.92
N LEU A 6 25.56 4.48 4.11
CA LEU A 6 25.56 3.31 3.24
C LEU A 6 24.81 2.20 3.95
N MET A 7 23.83 1.62 3.28
CA MET A 7 23.07 0.48 3.78
C MET A 7 23.23 -0.69 2.82
N ILE A 8 23.72 -1.81 3.33
CA ILE A 8 23.83 -3.08 2.60
C ILE A 8 22.85 -4.05 3.24
N LYS A 9 21.89 -4.55 2.46
CA LYS A 9 20.86 -5.45 2.98
C LYS A 9 21.19 -6.92 2.72
N ALA A 10 20.55 -7.80 3.46
CA ALA A 10 20.72 -9.26 3.31
C ALA A 10 20.32 -9.80 1.93
N ASP A 11 19.40 -9.11 1.21
CA ASP A 11 19.05 -9.45 -0.17
C ASP A 11 20.11 -9.03 -1.20
N GLY A 12 21.18 -8.37 -0.74
CA GLY A 12 22.28 -7.86 -1.57
C GLY A 12 21.99 -6.51 -2.22
N SER A 13 20.90 -5.82 -1.85
CA SER A 13 20.69 -4.43 -2.29
C SER A 13 21.62 -3.47 -1.55
N VAL A 14 22.06 -2.42 -2.22
CA VAL A 14 22.93 -1.38 -1.66
C VAL A 14 22.33 -0.01 -1.90
N LEU A 15 22.20 0.78 -0.82
CA LEU A 15 21.62 2.11 -0.85
C LEU A 15 22.64 3.13 -0.31
N VAL A 16 22.71 4.29 -0.93
CA VAL A 16 23.51 5.43 -0.48
C VAL A 16 22.59 6.60 -0.21
N HIS A 17 22.58 7.09 1.03
CA HIS A 17 21.79 8.24 1.44
C HIS A 17 22.67 9.46 1.74
N SER A 18 22.11 10.64 1.50
CA SER A 18 22.61 11.92 2.02
C SER A 18 21.77 12.37 3.20
N ASP A 19 22.19 13.45 3.82
CA ASP A 19 21.47 14.12 4.91
C ASP A 19 20.16 14.81 4.47
N GLY A 20 19.92 14.90 3.18
CA GLY A 20 18.71 15.48 2.58
C GLY A 20 18.04 14.54 1.60
N GLY A 21 16.96 15.01 0.94
CA GLY A 21 16.27 14.24 -0.12
C GLY A 21 15.12 13.37 0.39
N SER A 22 14.66 13.60 1.63
CA SER A 22 13.55 12.83 2.23
C SER A 22 13.89 11.34 2.32
N TYR A 23 12.98 10.44 1.93
CA TYR A 23 13.19 8.98 1.98
C TYR A 23 13.97 8.41 0.78
N LYS A 24 14.23 9.21 -0.26
CA LYS A 24 14.88 8.72 -1.48
C LYS A 24 16.38 8.61 -1.30
N PRO A 25 17.01 7.45 -1.59
CA PRO A 25 18.45 7.34 -1.63
C PRO A 25 19.02 8.13 -2.81
N LEU A 26 20.28 8.58 -2.69
CA LEU A 26 21.04 9.15 -3.81
C LEU A 26 21.31 8.11 -4.89
N ASN A 27 21.57 6.88 -4.47
CA ASN A 27 21.77 5.74 -5.34
C ASN A 27 21.16 4.49 -4.71
N TRP A 28 20.57 3.65 -5.53
CA TRP A 28 20.03 2.35 -5.17
C TRP A 28 20.47 1.32 -6.20
N MET A 29 21.28 0.37 -5.76
CA MET A 29 21.69 -0.79 -6.52
C MET A 29 20.73 -1.95 -6.22
N SER A 30 19.96 -2.36 -7.25
CA SER A 30 18.95 -3.43 -7.11
C SER A 30 19.59 -4.80 -6.91
N PRO A 31 19.05 -5.65 -6.03
CA PRO A 31 19.61 -6.97 -5.74
C PRO A 31 19.46 -7.93 -6.93
N PRO A 32 20.29 -8.98 -7.01
CA PRO A 32 21.45 -9.21 -6.16
C PRO A 32 22.67 -8.42 -6.62
N CYS A 33 23.35 -7.78 -5.68
CA CYS A 33 24.62 -7.12 -5.93
C CYS A 33 25.78 -7.89 -5.28
N THR A 34 26.97 -7.68 -5.81
CA THR A 34 28.24 -8.10 -5.22
C THR A 34 29.01 -6.87 -4.78
N VAL A 35 29.41 -6.81 -3.53
CA VAL A 35 30.30 -5.77 -3.01
C VAL A 35 31.72 -6.34 -2.94
N ARG A 36 32.69 -5.62 -3.50
CA ARG A 36 34.12 -5.96 -3.41
C ARG A 36 34.88 -4.78 -2.87
N GLU A 37 35.73 -5.05 -1.90
CA GLU A 37 36.69 -4.09 -1.40
C GLU A 37 37.98 -4.17 -2.20
N GLY A 38 38.57 -3.06 -2.50
CA GLY A 38 39.83 -2.90 -3.19
C GLY A 38 40.54 -1.63 -2.79
N THR A 39 41.65 -1.35 -3.45
CA THR A 39 42.45 -0.15 -3.24
C THR A 39 42.76 0.47 -4.59
N THR A 40 42.60 1.77 -4.71
CA THR A 40 43.02 2.53 -5.88
C THR A 40 44.55 2.58 -6.01
N ASP A 41 45.07 3.00 -7.16
CA ASP A 41 46.51 3.13 -7.41
C ASP A 41 47.18 4.11 -6.41
N ASP A 42 46.43 5.05 -5.88
CA ASP A 42 46.88 6.05 -4.87
C ASP A 42 46.72 5.55 -3.42
N GLY A 43 46.32 4.30 -3.24
CA GLY A 43 46.19 3.68 -1.91
C GLY A 43 44.90 4.00 -1.15
N GLN A 44 43.89 4.62 -1.80
CA GLN A 44 42.61 4.88 -1.19
C GLN A 44 41.72 3.63 -1.22
N VAL A 45 40.97 3.37 -0.15
CA VAL A 45 40.02 2.26 -0.09
C VAL A 45 38.86 2.53 -1.06
N GLU A 46 38.56 1.55 -1.89
CA GLU A 46 37.47 1.58 -2.84
C GLU A 46 36.56 0.39 -2.66
N TRP A 47 35.25 0.64 -2.52
CA TRP A 47 34.24 -0.41 -2.61
C TRP A 47 33.55 -0.37 -3.96
N THR A 48 33.57 -1.48 -4.68
CA THR A 48 32.89 -1.64 -5.96
C THR A 48 31.65 -2.52 -5.77
N VAL A 49 30.48 -1.93 -6.00
CA VAL A 49 29.20 -2.63 -6.00
C VAL A 49 28.81 -2.94 -7.44
N THR A 50 28.58 -4.19 -7.76
CA THR A 50 28.19 -4.61 -9.11
C THR A 50 26.85 -5.36 -9.05
N ALA A 51 25.84 -4.84 -9.75
CA ALA A 51 24.55 -5.50 -9.89
C ALA A 51 24.63 -6.62 -10.93
N LYS A 52 23.87 -7.69 -10.74
CA LYS A 52 23.79 -8.77 -11.74
C LYS A 52 23.06 -8.26 -12.98
N ALA A 53 23.75 -8.28 -14.12
CA ALA A 53 23.14 -7.90 -15.39
C ALA A 53 22.32 -9.04 -16.01
N ALA A 54 21.32 -8.69 -16.80
CA ALA A 54 20.67 -9.63 -17.71
C ALA A 54 21.67 -10.13 -18.76
N LYS A 55 21.41 -11.32 -19.33
CA LYS A 55 22.32 -11.92 -20.34
C LYS A 55 22.50 -10.97 -21.53
N GLY A 56 23.73 -10.53 -21.74
CA GLY A 56 24.12 -9.62 -22.83
C GLY A 56 24.05 -8.12 -22.51
N ALA A 57 23.69 -7.75 -21.29
CA ALA A 57 23.72 -6.37 -20.79
C ALA A 57 25.00 -6.10 -19.98
N THR A 58 25.45 -4.83 -19.99
CA THR A 58 26.55 -4.39 -19.12
C THR A 58 26.04 -4.29 -17.68
N PRO A 59 26.76 -4.84 -16.70
CA PRO A 59 26.39 -4.69 -15.30
C PRO A 59 26.42 -3.23 -14.87
N ASP A 60 25.43 -2.84 -14.09
CA ASP A 60 25.47 -1.55 -13.39
C ASP A 60 26.50 -1.63 -12.25
N THR A 61 27.32 -0.59 -12.12
CA THR A 61 28.45 -0.57 -11.20
C THR A 61 28.51 0.76 -10.47
N LEU A 62 28.53 0.70 -9.14
CA LEU A 62 28.75 1.84 -8.25
C LEU A 62 30.13 1.71 -7.60
N ARG A 63 30.96 2.74 -7.77
CA ARG A 63 32.26 2.86 -7.07
C ARG A 63 32.12 3.84 -5.91
N ILE A 64 32.56 3.42 -4.74
CA ILE A 64 32.52 4.18 -3.50
C ILE A 64 33.94 4.33 -3.00
N LEU A 65 34.51 5.54 -3.06
CA LEU A 65 35.78 5.85 -2.44
C LEU A 65 35.55 6.14 -0.97
N VAL A 66 36.12 5.32 -0.11
CA VAL A 66 35.97 5.41 1.34
C VAL A 66 37.16 6.15 1.92
N GLU A 67 36.93 7.27 2.58
CA GLU A 67 37.96 8.01 3.26
C GLU A 67 38.04 7.66 4.73
N GLU A 68 36.91 7.61 5.38
CA GLU A 68 36.80 7.30 6.80
C GLU A 68 35.44 6.63 7.08
N ILE A 69 35.41 5.61 7.93
CA ILE A 69 34.19 5.02 8.45
C ILE A 69 33.94 5.59 9.84
N LEU A 70 32.96 6.49 9.95
CA LEU A 70 32.63 7.15 11.21
C LEU A 70 31.83 6.23 12.15
N HIS A 71 31.03 5.34 11.60
CA HIS A 71 30.21 4.37 12.34
C HIS A 71 29.93 3.15 11.46
N ASP A 72 30.00 2.00 12.06
CA ASP A 72 29.62 0.72 11.45
C ASP A 72 28.76 -0.07 12.42
N SER A 73 27.72 -0.72 11.91
CA SER A 73 26.84 -1.57 12.70
C SER A 73 26.19 -2.64 11.82
N GLU A 74 26.05 -3.82 12.36
CA GLU A 74 25.34 -4.93 11.74
C GLU A 74 24.10 -5.28 12.58
N HIS A 75 23.01 -5.57 11.88
CA HIS A 75 21.74 -5.95 12.50
C HIS A 75 21.19 -7.19 11.79
N ASP A 76 21.08 -8.28 12.52
CA ASP A 76 20.28 -9.44 12.08
C ASP A 76 18.80 -9.12 12.33
N LEU A 77 18.05 -8.85 11.26
CA LEU A 77 16.63 -8.54 11.32
C LEU A 77 15.76 -9.80 11.35
N GLY A 78 16.38 -10.99 11.35
CA GLY A 78 15.67 -12.27 11.34
C GLY A 78 14.86 -12.51 10.07
N ILE A 79 13.87 -13.37 10.19
CA ILE A 79 12.95 -13.65 9.07
C ILE A 79 11.95 -12.50 9.00
N ASP A 80 11.94 -11.78 7.86
CA ASP A 80 10.95 -10.73 7.63
C ASP A 80 9.53 -11.34 7.63
N PRO A 81 8.67 -10.98 8.60
CA PRO A 81 7.29 -11.46 8.63
C PRO A 81 6.43 -10.86 7.50
N GLY A 82 7.03 -10.08 6.61
CA GLY A 82 6.36 -9.20 5.67
C GLY A 82 5.85 -7.94 6.37
N LEU A 83 5.73 -6.87 5.61
CA LEU A 83 5.07 -5.67 6.09
C LEU A 83 3.59 -6.06 6.30
N GLN A 84 3.17 -6.27 7.54
CA GLN A 84 1.75 -6.17 7.84
C GLN A 84 1.40 -4.70 7.57
N LYS A 85 0.92 -4.45 6.34
CA LYS A 85 0.28 -3.19 6.03
C LYS A 85 -0.74 -2.96 7.13
N ASP A 86 -0.52 -1.90 7.88
CA ASP A 86 -1.35 -1.39 8.98
C ASP A 86 -2.64 -2.19 9.18
N GLY A 87 -2.80 -2.85 10.32
CA GLY A 87 -4.06 -3.49 10.70
C GLY A 87 -5.30 -2.57 10.64
N VAL A 88 -5.07 -1.29 10.36
CA VAL A 88 -6.09 -0.25 10.19
C VAL A 88 -7.05 -0.56 9.03
N GLU A 89 -6.56 -0.97 7.85
CA GLU A 89 -7.45 -1.27 6.72
C GLU A 89 -8.30 -2.53 7.00
N LYS A 90 -7.66 -3.56 7.54
CA LYS A 90 -8.36 -4.77 7.98
C LYS A 90 -9.33 -4.48 9.13
N HIS A 91 -8.90 -3.72 10.13
CA HIS A 91 -9.74 -3.34 11.25
C HIS A 91 -10.89 -2.41 10.82
N LEU A 92 -10.64 -1.49 9.88
CA LEU A 92 -11.70 -0.67 9.28
C LEU A 92 -12.72 -1.53 8.54
N GLN A 93 -12.28 -2.55 7.81
CA GLN A 93 -13.16 -3.54 7.17
C GLN A 93 -14.00 -4.29 8.21
N GLU A 94 -13.42 -4.66 9.35
CA GLU A 94 -14.13 -5.32 10.45
C GLU A 94 -15.21 -4.43 11.04
N LEU A 95 -14.88 -3.19 11.39
CA LEU A 95 -15.80 -2.21 11.94
C LEU A 95 -16.95 -1.87 10.98
N LEU A 96 -16.66 -1.68 9.69
CA LEU A 96 -17.66 -1.41 8.67
C LEU A 96 -18.54 -2.63 8.37
N ALA A 97 -18.03 -3.83 8.55
CA ALA A 97 -18.81 -5.05 8.45
C ALA A 97 -19.81 -5.21 9.63
N GLU A 98 -19.43 -4.76 10.82
CA GLU A 98 -20.30 -4.71 12.00
C GLU A 98 -21.35 -3.59 11.91
N HIS A 99 -20.97 -2.46 11.30
CA HIS A 99 -21.80 -1.27 11.18
C HIS A 99 -21.95 -0.78 9.73
N PRO A 100 -22.50 -1.59 8.80
CA PRO A 100 -22.58 -1.24 7.38
C PRO A 100 -23.48 -0.02 7.10
N SER A 101 -24.41 0.28 7.99
CA SER A 101 -25.26 1.47 7.93
C SER A 101 -24.49 2.81 8.04
N THR A 102 -23.24 2.78 8.50
CA THR A 102 -22.32 3.93 8.48
C THR A 102 -21.97 4.34 7.06
N LEU A 103 -21.92 3.39 6.12
CA LEU A 103 -21.63 3.65 4.71
C LEU A 103 -22.84 4.22 3.95
N ALA A 104 -24.01 3.70 4.24
CA ALA A 104 -25.29 4.18 3.72
C ALA A 104 -26.43 3.66 4.58
N THR A 105 -27.43 4.49 4.84
CA THR A 105 -28.62 4.12 5.61
C THR A 105 -29.28 2.88 5.00
N GLY A 106 -29.66 1.93 5.85
CA GLY A 106 -30.34 0.71 5.43
C GLY A 106 -29.46 -0.35 4.74
N LEU A 107 -28.13 -0.13 4.71
CA LEU A 107 -27.20 -1.11 4.18
C LEU A 107 -27.01 -2.25 5.19
N SER A 108 -27.08 -3.48 4.72
CA SER A 108 -26.86 -4.71 5.48
C SER A 108 -25.73 -5.54 4.88
N LEU A 109 -24.90 -6.14 5.75
CA LEU A 109 -23.82 -7.01 5.30
C LEU A 109 -24.37 -8.35 4.80
N VAL A 110 -23.92 -8.77 3.62
CA VAL A 110 -24.13 -10.13 3.09
C VAL A 110 -22.92 -11.00 3.37
N ARG A 111 -21.71 -10.48 3.04
CA ARG A 111 -20.46 -11.24 3.22
C ARG A 111 -19.26 -10.32 3.20
N ARG A 112 -18.29 -10.62 4.07
CA ARG A 112 -16.92 -10.08 4.00
C ARG A 112 -16.10 -10.88 3.00
N GLU A 113 -15.11 -10.23 2.38
CA GLU A 113 -14.22 -10.89 1.42
C GLU A 113 -14.98 -11.75 0.41
N PHE A 114 -15.94 -11.11 -0.27
CA PHE A 114 -16.79 -11.81 -1.23
C PHE A 114 -15.95 -12.29 -2.42
N PRO A 115 -15.86 -13.61 -2.68
CA PRO A 115 -14.96 -14.16 -3.67
C PRO A 115 -15.40 -13.79 -5.09
N THR A 116 -14.43 -13.36 -5.91
CA THR A 116 -14.58 -13.20 -7.36
C THR A 116 -13.42 -13.85 -8.09
N ALA A 117 -13.51 -13.96 -9.40
CA ALA A 117 -12.46 -14.56 -10.24
C ALA A 117 -11.14 -13.73 -10.25
N ILE A 118 -11.20 -12.46 -9.83
CA ILE A 118 -10.05 -11.53 -9.83
C ILE A 118 -9.61 -11.09 -8.43
N GLY A 119 -10.11 -11.74 -7.39
CA GLY A 119 -9.84 -11.44 -5.99
C GLY A 119 -11.12 -11.17 -5.18
N PRO A 120 -11.05 -11.10 -3.86
CA PRO A 120 -12.21 -10.82 -3.02
C PRO A 120 -12.58 -9.34 -3.04
N VAL A 121 -13.88 -9.05 -3.00
CA VAL A 121 -14.41 -7.72 -2.67
C VAL A 121 -14.47 -7.59 -1.16
N ASP A 122 -14.05 -6.47 -0.59
CA ASP A 122 -13.95 -6.29 0.86
C ASP A 122 -15.27 -6.58 1.58
N LEU A 123 -16.37 -5.91 1.16
CA LEU A 123 -17.71 -6.21 1.66
C LEU A 123 -18.70 -6.31 0.51
N MET A 124 -19.51 -7.36 0.53
CA MET A 124 -20.74 -7.44 -0.23
C MET A 124 -21.89 -7.14 0.70
N CYS A 125 -22.67 -6.14 0.34
CA CYS A 125 -23.82 -5.65 1.10
C CYS A 125 -25.10 -5.70 0.27
N ARG A 126 -26.23 -5.42 0.92
CA ARG A 126 -27.53 -5.26 0.31
C ARG A 126 -28.22 -4.05 0.89
N ASP A 127 -28.83 -3.22 0.03
CA ASP A 127 -29.62 -2.08 0.49
C ASP A 127 -31.08 -2.49 0.80
N GLU A 128 -31.88 -1.55 1.29
CA GLU A 128 -33.30 -1.77 1.68
C GLU A 128 -34.17 -2.24 0.50
N SER A 129 -33.82 -1.89 -0.72
CA SER A 129 -34.52 -2.34 -1.93
C SER A 129 -34.12 -3.76 -2.34
N GLY A 130 -33.10 -4.32 -1.72
CA GLY A 130 -32.51 -5.61 -2.01
C GLY A 130 -31.48 -5.58 -3.14
N LEU A 131 -31.02 -4.41 -3.58
CA LEU A 131 -29.92 -4.27 -4.53
C LEU A 131 -28.59 -4.67 -3.89
N SER A 132 -27.76 -5.37 -4.65
CA SER A 132 -26.42 -5.73 -4.24
C SER A 132 -25.51 -4.49 -4.29
N VAL A 133 -24.66 -4.32 -3.26
CA VAL A 133 -23.72 -3.21 -3.13
C VAL A 133 -22.35 -3.77 -2.80
N ALA A 134 -21.37 -3.55 -3.69
CA ALA A 134 -19.99 -3.91 -3.49
C ALA A 134 -19.24 -2.73 -2.85
N VAL A 135 -18.49 -2.99 -1.79
CA VAL A 135 -17.71 -1.98 -1.07
C VAL A 135 -16.24 -2.31 -1.17
N GLU A 136 -15.44 -1.35 -1.60
CA GLU A 136 -13.98 -1.38 -1.54
C GLU A 136 -13.51 -0.40 -0.46
N ILE A 137 -12.63 -0.86 0.41
CA ILE A 137 -12.18 -0.12 1.59
C ILE A 137 -10.68 0.14 1.47
N LYS A 138 -10.28 1.37 1.69
CA LYS A 138 -8.89 1.78 1.73
C LYS A 138 -8.65 2.70 2.94
N ARG A 139 -7.47 2.65 3.49
CA ARG A 139 -7.06 3.68 4.44
C ARG A 139 -7.00 5.04 3.74
N ARG A 140 -6.43 5.07 2.54
CA ARG A 140 -6.30 6.24 1.68
C ARG A 140 -6.89 5.94 0.31
N GLY A 141 -7.92 6.67 -0.06
CA GLY A 141 -8.64 6.49 -1.31
C GLY A 141 -7.91 7.16 -2.46
N GLU A 142 -7.25 6.38 -3.29
CA GLU A 142 -6.52 6.79 -4.49
C GLU A 142 -7.16 6.20 -5.75
N ILE A 143 -6.68 6.57 -6.92
CA ILE A 143 -7.24 6.16 -8.23
C ILE A 143 -7.25 4.64 -8.40
N ASP A 144 -6.20 3.97 -7.95
CA ASP A 144 -6.04 2.52 -8.07
C ASP A 144 -7.14 1.73 -7.32
N GLY A 145 -7.60 2.23 -6.16
CA GLY A 145 -8.73 1.63 -5.44
C GLY A 145 -10.05 1.79 -6.20
N VAL A 146 -10.28 2.93 -6.85
CA VAL A 146 -11.45 3.12 -7.72
C VAL A 146 -11.39 2.21 -8.95
N GLU A 147 -10.21 2.07 -9.57
CA GLU A 147 -9.98 1.15 -10.67
C GLU A 147 -10.22 -0.31 -10.27
N GLN A 148 -9.81 -0.69 -9.06
CA GLN A 148 -10.05 -2.03 -8.51
C GLN A 148 -11.55 -2.28 -8.36
N LEU A 149 -12.29 -1.38 -7.72
CA LEU A 149 -13.74 -1.49 -7.55
C LEU A 149 -14.47 -1.52 -8.90
N THR A 150 -14.05 -0.71 -9.86
CA THR A 150 -14.63 -0.73 -11.21
C THR A 150 -14.54 -2.12 -11.85
N ARG A 151 -13.36 -2.76 -11.78
CA ARG A 151 -13.19 -4.13 -12.32
C ARG A 151 -14.06 -5.15 -11.59
N TYR A 152 -14.24 -5.01 -10.28
CA TYR A 152 -15.17 -5.84 -9.53
C TYR A 152 -16.61 -5.63 -10.00
N LEU A 153 -17.07 -4.39 -10.15
CA LEU A 153 -18.42 -4.07 -10.61
C LEU A 153 -18.71 -4.62 -12.01
N GLU A 154 -17.76 -4.50 -12.93
CA GLU A 154 -17.89 -5.10 -14.28
C GLU A 154 -18.09 -6.61 -14.22
N LEU A 155 -17.38 -7.30 -13.32
CA LEU A 155 -17.49 -8.74 -13.15
C LEU A 155 -18.80 -9.13 -12.45
N LEU A 156 -19.14 -8.47 -11.34
CA LEU A 156 -20.32 -8.75 -10.54
C LEU A 156 -21.62 -8.48 -11.33
N ASN A 157 -21.64 -7.49 -12.21
CA ASN A 157 -22.77 -7.17 -13.07
C ASN A 157 -23.02 -8.19 -14.20
N ARG A 158 -22.14 -9.18 -14.36
CA ARG A 158 -22.38 -10.33 -15.26
C ARG A 158 -23.08 -11.48 -14.57
N ASP A 159 -23.20 -11.45 -13.23
CA ASP A 159 -23.84 -12.50 -12.45
C ASP A 159 -25.35 -12.23 -12.28
N PRO A 160 -26.23 -13.05 -12.88
CA PRO A 160 -27.69 -12.89 -12.77
C PRO A 160 -28.20 -12.99 -11.32
N LEU A 161 -27.52 -13.74 -10.45
CA LEU A 161 -27.87 -13.86 -9.03
C LEU A 161 -27.68 -12.57 -8.25
N LEU A 162 -26.72 -11.76 -8.65
CA LEU A 162 -26.43 -10.47 -8.01
C LEU A 162 -27.25 -9.33 -8.62
N THR A 163 -27.59 -9.43 -9.91
CA THR A 163 -28.30 -8.39 -10.66
C THR A 163 -29.81 -8.57 -10.72
N GLY A 164 -30.36 -9.55 -10.02
CA GLY A 164 -31.80 -9.87 -10.06
C GLY A 164 -32.75 -8.74 -9.62
N LYS A 165 -32.24 -7.75 -8.88
CA LYS A 165 -32.97 -6.54 -8.47
C LYS A 165 -32.51 -5.27 -9.21
N GLY A 166 -31.45 -5.37 -9.99
CA GLY A 166 -30.80 -4.26 -10.70
C GLY A 166 -29.29 -4.39 -10.67
N ALA A 167 -28.60 -3.47 -11.32
CA ALA A 167 -27.13 -3.46 -11.36
C ALA A 167 -26.51 -3.35 -9.95
N VAL A 168 -25.42 -4.08 -9.73
CA VAL A 168 -24.62 -3.98 -8.50
C VAL A 168 -24.02 -2.58 -8.42
N ARG A 169 -24.28 -1.89 -7.31
CA ARG A 169 -23.71 -0.56 -7.05
C ARG A 169 -22.38 -0.66 -6.34
N GLY A 170 -21.54 0.35 -6.49
CA GLY A 170 -20.25 0.47 -5.82
C GLY A 170 -20.24 1.56 -4.73
N ILE A 171 -19.60 1.26 -3.60
CA ILE A 171 -19.20 2.24 -2.60
C ILE A 171 -17.70 2.16 -2.43
N PHE A 172 -17.02 3.29 -2.61
CA PHE A 172 -15.59 3.42 -2.33
C PHE A 172 -15.43 4.14 -0.98
N ALA A 173 -14.99 3.40 0.02
CA ALA A 173 -14.89 3.87 1.40
C ALA A 173 -13.42 4.08 1.80
N ALA A 174 -13.11 5.24 2.38
CA ALA A 174 -11.76 5.51 2.91
C ALA A 174 -11.81 6.59 3.99
N GLN A 175 -10.75 6.67 4.82
CA GLN A 175 -10.60 7.76 5.80
C GLN A 175 -10.35 9.11 5.11
N GLU A 176 -9.64 9.10 3.99
CA GLU A 176 -9.40 10.25 3.13
C GLU A 176 -9.53 9.81 1.68
N ILE A 177 -10.27 10.52 0.87
CA ILE A 177 -10.38 10.25 -0.57
C ILE A 177 -9.77 11.44 -1.33
N LYS A 178 -8.75 11.13 -2.15
CA LYS A 178 -8.07 12.13 -2.96
C LYS A 178 -9.04 12.73 -3.99
N PRO A 179 -8.92 14.05 -4.31
CA PRO A 179 -9.82 14.71 -5.25
C PRO A 179 -9.93 14.00 -6.60
N GLN A 180 -8.80 13.53 -7.14
CA GLN A 180 -8.78 12.82 -8.42
C GLN A 180 -9.50 11.47 -8.36
N ALA A 181 -9.36 10.75 -7.25
CA ALA A 181 -10.06 9.48 -7.02
C ALA A 181 -11.57 9.70 -6.90
N ARG A 182 -11.99 10.77 -6.23
CA ARG A 182 -13.41 11.15 -6.10
C ARG A 182 -14.02 11.45 -7.48
N VAL A 183 -13.37 12.29 -8.27
CA VAL A 183 -13.84 12.63 -9.62
C VAL A 183 -14.01 11.36 -10.46
N LEU A 184 -13.04 10.46 -10.44
CA LEU A 184 -13.10 9.20 -11.19
C LEU A 184 -14.22 8.28 -10.68
N ALA A 185 -14.42 8.20 -9.36
CA ALA A 185 -15.47 7.38 -8.77
C ALA A 185 -16.86 7.89 -9.17
N GLU A 186 -17.09 9.21 -9.06
CA GLU A 186 -18.35 9.85 -9.42
C GLU A 186 -18.67 9.71 -10.92
N ASP A 187 -17.66 9.86 -11.80
CA ASP A 187 -17.80 9.62 -13.25
C ASP A 187 -18.23 8.19 -13.58
N ARG A 188 -17.85 7.23 -12.76
CA ARG A 188 -18.21 5.81 -12.89
C ARG A 188 -19.47 5.42 -12.10
N GLY A 189 -20.19 6.36 -11.51
CA GLY A 189 -21.37 6.09 -10.70
C GLY A 189 -21.06 5.36 -9.37
N ILE A 190 -19.83 5.43 -8.89
CA ILE A 190 -19.39 4.87 -7.62
C ILE A 190 -19.59 5.92 -6.53
N THR A 191 -20.28 5.55 -5.46
CA THR A 191 -20.48 6.42 -4.29
C THR A 191 -19.21 6.49 -3.45
N CYS A 192 -18.76 7.68 -3.08
CA CYS A 192 -17.64 7.88 -2.18
C CYS A 192 -18.12 8.04 -0.73
N ALA A 193 -17.64 7.21 0.19
CA ALA A 193 -17.88 7.31 1.62
C ALA A 193 -16.58 7.66 2.35
N VAL A 194 -16.53 8.83 2.98
CA VAL A 194 -15.43 9.18 3.90
C VAL A 194 -15.82 8.68 5.29
N VAL A 195 -14.93 7.91 5.90
CA VAL A 195 -15.20 7.19 7.15
C VAL A 195 -14.27 7.71 8.23
N ASP A 196 -14.85 8.11 9.36
CA ASP A 196 -14.08 8.45 10.54
C ASP A 196 -13.76 7.18 11.33
N TYR A 197 -12.48 6.78 11.25
CA TYR A 197 -12.00 5.57 11.88
C TYR A 197 -12.01 5.66 13.43
N ASP A 198 -11.72 6.82 13.97
CA ASP A 198 -11.68 7.00 15.43
C ASP A 198 -13.10 7.02 16.02
N ALA A 199 -14.05 7.63 15.32
CA ALA A 199 -15.46 7.56 15.67
C ALA A 199 -15.98 6.12 15.62
N LEU A 200 -15.62 5.35 14.58
CA LEU A 200 -16.00 3.94 14.49
C LEU A 200 -15.42 3.08 15.62
N ARG A 201 -14.24 3.40 16.13
CA ARG A 201 -13.65 2.73 17.28
C ARG A 201 -14.29 3.09 18.61
N GLY A 202 -15.24 4.01 18.63
CA GLY A 202 -15.85 4.51 19.87
C GLY A 202 -14.92 5.42 20.68
N LEU A 203 -13.84 5.94 20.09
CA LEU A 203 -12.90 6.85 20.74
C LEU A 203 -13.38 8.30 20.73
N ASP A 204 -14.46 8.59 20.02
CA ASP A 204 -15.07 9.93 19.91
C ASP A 204 -16.27 10.13 20.84
N ASN A 205 -16.40 9.31 21.89
CA ASN A 205 -17.31 9.64 22.96
C ASN A 205 -16.84 10.93 23.63
N VAL A 206 -17.71 11.95 23.58
CA VAL A 206 -17.45 13.28 24.17
C VAL A 206 -17.11 13.17 25.68
N GLU A 207 -17.53 12.08 26.32
CA GLU A 207 -17.25 11.76 27.72
C GLU A 207 -15.83 11.25 27.97
N ASP A 208 -15.14 10.74 26.95
CA ASP A 208 -13.76 10.22 27.02
C ASP A 208 -12.69 11.26 26.65
N ARG A 209 -13.09 12.47 26.22
CA ARG A 209 -12.17 13.58 25.99
C ARG A 209 -11.75 14.16 27.34
N LEU A 210 -10.63 13.70 27.83
CA LEU A 210 -9.87 14.39 28.88
C LEU A 210 -9.28 15.69 28.31
N PHE A 211 -10.08 16.79 28.25
CA PHE A 211 -9.80 18.17 27.77
C PHE A 211 -10.27 18.47 26.36
#